data_9cb2814385f13d53e8a2cb63e4ba2841
#
_entry.id   9cb2814385f13d53e8a2cb63e4ba2841
#
_cell.length_a   1.000
_cell.length_b   1.000
_cell.length_c   1.000
_cell.angle_alpha   90.00
_cell.angle_beta   90.00
_cell.angle_gamma   90.00
#
_symmetry.space_group_name_H-M   'P 1'
#
loop_
_entity.id
_entity.type
_entity.pdbx_description
1 polymer ?
#
loop_
_entity_poly.entity_id
_entity_poly.type
_entity_poly.pdbx_seq_one_letter_code
_entity_poly.pdbx_strand_id
1 'polypeptide(L)'
;MDNLDFAEGMKILSSCYHKDISNDDFVIWYEMLQDVEPEVFRKTIIDLCKERSYMPTIHDILDKAKTTKNNYYLSILEQMKKDGYFRLGVEPLSPKHEERNYDKSIRWIERGIIPGFLLEDMQKYINNTKELKNKNHYQIENNR
;
A
#
# COMPACT_ATOMS: atom_id res chain seq x y z
N MET A 1 -11.59 -0.10 -2.29
CA MET A 1 -11.01 -0.27 -3.67
C MET A 1 -12.11 -0.11 -4.69
N ASP A 2 -11.87 0.64 -5.74
CA ASP A 2 -12.85 0.81 -6.80
C ASP A 2 -12.81 -0.35 -7.82
N ASN A 3 -13.79 -0.36 -8.74
CA ASN A 3 -13.91 -1.42 -9.75
C ASN A 3 -12.73 -1.48 -10.71
N LEU A 4 -12.12 -0.34 -11.05
CA LEU A 4 -10.99 -0.27 -11.97
C LEU A 4 -9.73 -0.87 -11.36
N ASP A 5 -9.42 -0.52 -10.13
CA ASP A 5 -8.26 -1.07 -9.42
C ASP A 5 -8.40 -2.57 -9.22
N PHE A 6 -9.60 -3.03 -8.87
CA PHE A 6 -9.88 -4.44 -8.74
C PHE A 6 -9.72 -5.19 -10.08
N ALA A 7 -10.29 -4.62 -11.16
CA ALA A 7 -10.22 -5.21 -12.49
C ALA A 7 -8.77 -5.35 -12.97
N GLU A 8 -7.91 -4.37 -12.70
CA GLU A 8 -6.48 -4.43 -13.03
C GLU A 8 -5.78 -5.58 -12.31
N GLY A 9 -6.02 -5.73 -11.01
CA GLY A 9 -5.47 -6.83 -10.22
C GLY A 9 -5.94 -8.21 -10.72
N MET A 10 -7.22 -8.33 -11.01
CA MET A 10 -7.78 -9.58 -11.53
C MET A 10 -7.26 -9.92 -12.93
N LYS A 11 -6.99 -8.90 -13.75
CA LYS A 11 -6.37 -9.08 -15.07
C LYS A 11 -4.95 -9.64 -14.95
N ILE A 12 -4.17 -9.12 -14.01
CA ILE A 12 -2.83 -9.63 -13.73
C ILE A 12 -2.91 -11.10 -13.31
N LEU A 13 -3.81 -11.43 -12.41
CA LEU A 13 -4.02 -12.79 -11.91
C LEU A 13 -4.41 -13.75 -13.05
N SER A 14 -5.39 -13.36 -13.83
CA SER A 14 -5.88 -14.14 -14.99
C SER A 14 -4.75 -14.38 -16.01
N SER A 15 -3.96 -13.34 -16.30
CA SER A 15 -2.84 -13.45 -17.26
C SER A 15 -1.73 -14.34 -16.74
N CYS A 16 -1.39 -14.25 -15.46
CA CYS A 16 -0.30 -15.03 -14.85
C CYS A 16 -0.59 -16.52 -14.86
N TYR A 17 -1.84 -16.92 -14.65
CA TYR A 17 -2.24 -18.33 -14.54
C TYR A 17 -2.99 -18.85 -15.76
N HIS A 18 -3.17 -18.03 -16.78
CA HIS A 18 -3.92 -18.36 -18.01
C HIS A 18 -5.31 -18.93 -17.71
N LYS A 19 -6.00 -18.30 -16.75
CA LYS A 19 -7.35 -18.67 -16.36
C LYS A 19 -8.31 -17.51 -16.53
N ASP A 20 -9.38 -17.74 -17.26
CA ASP A 20 -10.46 -16.76 -17.37
C ASP A 20 -11.31 -16.80 -16.10
N ILE A 21 -11.68 -15.62 -15.64
CA ILE A 21 -12.53 -15.46 -14.46
C ILE A 21 -13.92 -15.10 -14.95
N SER A 22 -14.92 -15.91 -14.59
CA SER A 22 -16.31 -15.65 -14.96
C SER A 22 -16.82 -14.35 -14.32
N ASN A 23 -17.85 -13.76 -14.91
CA ASN A 23 -18.47 -12.57 -14.35
C ASN A 23 -19.04 -12.83 -12.95
N ASP A 24 -19.61 -14.01 -12.71
CA ASP A 24 -20.13 -14.38 -11.40
C ASP A 24 -19.01 -14.46 -10.35
N ASP A 25 -17.91 -15.09 -10.69
CA ASP A 25 -16.74 -15.15 -9.79
C ASP A 25 -16.15 -13.77 -9.55
N PHE A 26 -16.08 -12.94 -10.58
CA PHE A 26 -15.58 -11.57 -10.47
C PHE A 26 -16.37 -10.76 -9.43
N VAL A 27 -17.70 -10.86 -9.46
CA VAL A 27 -18.57 -10.17 -8.50
C VAL A 27 -18.32 -10.68 -7.07
N ILE A 28 -18.26 -12.00 -6.89
CA ILE A 28 -18.02 -12.61 -5.58
C ILE A 28 -16.65 -12.21 -5.03
N TRP A 29 -15.62 -12.26 -5.84
CA TRP A 29 -14.27 -11.90 -5.44
C TRP A 29 -14.17 -10.41 -5.07
N TYR A 30 -14.83 -9.54 -5.83
CA TYR A 30 -14.88 -8.12 -5.50
C TYR A 30 -15.54 -7.88 -4.13
N GLU A 31 -16.66 -8.54 -3.89
CA GLU A 31 -17.38 -8.43 -2.61
C GLU A 31 -16.50 -8.81 -1.42
N MET A 32 -15.66 -9.83 -1.58
CA MET A 32 -14.75 -10.31 -0.53
C MET A 32 -13.47 -9.48 -0.38
N LEU A 33 -13.03 -8.81 -1.43
CA LEU A 33 -11.72 -8.14 -1.47
C LEU A 33 -11.81 -6.61 -1.51
N GLN A 34 -13.01 -6.04 -1.61
CA GLN A 34 -13.20 -4.60 -1.80
C GLN A 34 -12.61 -3.73 -0.66
N ASP A 35 -12.50 -4.28 0.53
CA ASP A 35 -11.97 -3.57 1.69
C ASP A 35 -10.43 -3.49 1.70
N VAL A 36 -9.77 -4.24 0.83
CA VAL A 36 -8.31 -4.18 0.68
C VAL A 36 -7.93 -2.89 -0.05
N GLU A 37 -6.93 -2.19 0.44
CA GLU A 37 -6.43 -0.97 -0.20
C GLU A 37 -5.87 -1.27 -1.60
N PRO A 38 -6.09 -0.39 -2.61
CA PRO A 38 -5.66 -0.65 -3.99
C PRO A 38 -4.19 -1.00 -4.15
N GLU A 39 -3.31 -0.25 -3.50
CA GLU A 39 -1.86 -0.49 -3.58
C GLU A 39 -1.46 -1.80 -2.90
N VAL A 40 -2.08 -2.12 -1.78
CA VAL A 40 -1.88 -3.38 -1.08
C VAL A 40 -2.37 -4.55 -1.93
N PHE A 41 -3.53 -4.42 -2.53
CA PHE A 41 -4.11 -5.44 -3.41
C PHE A 41 -3.18 -5.75 -4.59
N ARG A 42 -2.76 -4.72 -5.31
CA ARG A 42 -1.87 -4.86 -6.46
C ARG A 42 -0.56 -5.56 -6.08
N LYS A 43 0.10 -5.10 -5.01
CA LYS A 43 1.33 -5.71 -4.52
C LYS A 43 1.14 -7.16 -4.09
N THR A 44 0.04 -7.45 -3.41
CA THR A 44 -0.31 -8.80 -2.98
C THR A 44 -0.45 -9.75 -4.18
N ILE A 45 -1.18 -9.33 -5.20
CA ILE A 45 -1.37 -10.12 -6.41
C ILE A 45 -0.03 -10.39 -7.13
N ILE A 46 0.78 -9.35 -7.30
CA ILE A 46 2.09 -9.49 -7.95
C ILE A 46 3.00 -10.45 -7.17
N ASP A 47 3.06 -10.30 -5.85
CA ASP A 47 3.90 -11.16 -5.01
C ASP A 47 3.44 -12.61 -5.04
N LEU A 48 2.14 -12.86 -4.99
CA LEU A 48 1.60 -14.21 -5.09
C LEU A 48 1.88 -14.84 -6.45
N CYS A 49 1.78 -14.07 -7.53
CA CYS A 49 2.12 -14.54 -8.88
C CYS A 49 3.59 -14.94 -8.99
N LYS A 50 4.48 -14.26 -8.27
CA LYS A 50 5.91 -14.60 -8.25
C LYS A 50 6.23 -15.81 -7.36
N GLU A 51 5.49 -15.98 -6.27
CA GLU A 51 5.76 -17.00 -5.26
C GLU A 51 5.09 -18.34 -5.53
N ARG A 52 3.95 -18.35 -6.23
CA ARG A 52 3.11 -19.55 -6.39
C ARG A 52 2.92 -19.95 -7.84
N SER A 53 3.03 -21.24 -8.09
CA SER A 53 2.81 -21.82 -9.42
C SER A 53 1.32 -22.10 -9.71
N TYR A 54 0.45 -22.02 -8.72
CA TYR A 54 -0.98 -22.25 -8.84
C TYR A 54 -1.76 -20.98 -8.48
N MET A 55 -2.97 -20.85 -9.05
CA MET A 55 -3.82 -19.70 -8.81
C MET A 55 -4.22 -19.58 -7.33
N PRO A 56 -3.93 -18.43 -6.67
CA PRO A 56 -4.31 -18.25 -5.27
C PRO A 56 -5.83 -18.22 -5.09
N THR A 57 -6.28 -18.66 -3.93
CA THR A 57 -7.67 -18.51 -3.48
C THR A 57 -7.88 -17.13 -2.89
N ILE A 58 -9.15 -16.76 -2.66
CA ILE A 58 -9.49 -15.52 -1.93
C ILE A 58 -8.82 -15.51 -0.55
N HIS A 59 -8.83 -16.65 0.14
CA HIS A 59 -8.19 -16.78 1.45
C HIS A 59 -6.69 -16.52 1.39
N ASP A 60 -6.00 -17.06 0.39
CA ASP A 60 -4.58 -16.82 0.17
C ASP A 60 -4.29 -15.33 -0.03
N ILE A 61 -5.12 -14.65 -0.80
CA ILE A 61 -4.99 -13.21 -1.06
C ILE A 61 -5.19 -12.41 0.22
N LEU A 62 -6.23 -12.72 1.00
CA LEU A 62 -6.51 -12.02 2.26
C LEU A 62 -5.39 -12.20 3.29
N ASP A 63 -4.85 -13.41 3.41
CA ASP A 63 -3.72 -13.68 4.32
C ASP A 63 -2.46 -12.92 3.90
N LYS A 64 -2.12 -12.98 2.63
CA LYS A 64 -0.95 -12.26 2.11
C LYS A 64 -1.12 -10.75 2.21
N ALA A 65 -2.33 -10.25 2.02
CA ALA A 65 -2.64 -8.82 2.11
C ALA A 65 -2.35 -8.25 3.51
N LYS A 66 -2.54 -9.01 4.56
CA LYS A 66 -2.20 -8.57 5.93
C LYS A 66 -0.72 -8.26 6.08
N THR A 67 0.15 -9.16 5.64
CA THR A 67 1.60 -8.97 5.65
C THR A 67 2.03 -7.86 4.71
N THR A 68 1.48 -7.82 3.52
CA THR A 68 1.76 -6.79 2.51
C THR A 68 1.37 -5.40 3.02
N LYS A 69 0.23 -5.28 3.69
CA LYS A 69 -0.23 -4.03 4.30
C LYS A 69 0.75 -3.51 5.34
N ASN A 70 1.20 -4.38 6.25
CA ASN A 70 2.16 -4.01 7.27
C ASN A 70 3.48 -3.53 6.65
N ASN A 71 4.01 -4.27 5.70
CA ASN A 71 5.24 -3.91 5.00
C ASN A 71 5.09 -2.60 4.23
N TYR A 72 3.95 -2.37 3.60
CA TYR A 72 3.64 -1.13 2.88
C TYR A 72 3.68 0.08 3.81
N TYR A 73 2.99 0.01 4.95
CA TYR A 73 2.96 1.11 5.91
C TYR A 73 4.31 1.32 6.60
N LEU A 74 5.05 0.26 6.90
CA LEU A 74 6.41 0.38 7.44
C LEU A 74 7.35 1.10 6.45
N SER A 75 7.21 0.80 5.17
CA SER A 75 7.97 1.46 4.10
C SER A 75 7.65 2.96 4.02
N ILE A 76 6.38 3.33 4.11
CA ILE A 76 5.94 4.73 4.12
C ILE A 76 6.49 5.45 5.35
N LEU A 77 6.41 4.82 6.51
CA LEU A 77 6.92 5.38 7.76
C LEU A 77 8.42 5.66 7.68
N GLU A 78 9.18 4.74 7.08
CA GLU A 78 10.61 4.91 6.85
C GLU A 78 10.91 6.12 5.96
N GLN A 79 10.14 6.30 4.87
CA GLN A 79 10.28 7.46 4.00
C GLN A 79 9.93 8.76 4.72
N MET A 80 8.86 8.77 5.51
CA MET A 80 8.48 9.92 6.33
C MET A 80 9.60 10.29 7.31
N LYS A 81 10.26 9.31 7.92
CA LYS A 81 11.41 9.56 8.79
C LYS A 81 12.57 10.20 8.02
N LYS A 82 12.90 9.69 6.86
CA LYS A 82 13.97 10.25 6.00
C LYS A 82 13.66 11.68 5.59
N ASP A 83 12.39 12.00 5.36
CA ASP A 83 11.94 13.34 4.98
C ASP A 83 11.79 14.29 6.18
N GLY A 84 12.15 13.84 7.39
CA GLY A 84 12.13 14.66 8.59
C GLY A 84 10.76 14.80 9.26
N TYR A 85 9.80 13.96 8.93
CA TYR A 85 8.44 14.04 9.47
C TYR A 85 8.38 14.03 11.00
N PHE A 86 9.26 13.27 11.67
CA PHE A 86 9.27 13.13 13.12
C PHE A 86 9.98 14.28 13.85
N ARG A 87 10.45 15.29 13.11
CA ARG A 87 10.99 16.52 13.67
C ARG A 87 9.85 17.50 13.88
N LEU A 88 9.78 18.09 15.07
CA LEU A 88 8.76 19.08 15.39
C LEU A 88 9.28 20.51 15.14
N GLY A 89 8.56 21.26 14.30
CA GLY A 89 8.89 22.65 14.01
C GLY A 89 10.19 22.82 13.24
N VAL A 90 10.85 23.97 13.45
CA VAL A 90 12.13 24.32 12.80
C VAL A 90 13.31 23.62 13.49
N GLU A 91 13.16 23.30 14.78
CA GLU A 91 14.16 22.57 15.56
C GLU A 91 13.62 21.19 15.93
N PRO A 92 14.40 20.13 15.74
CA PRO A 92 13.99 18.81 16.16
C PRO A 92 13.89 18.77 17.68
N LEU A 93 12.86 18.11 18.20
CA LEU A 93 12.89 17.64 19.58
C LEU A 93 14.17 16.83 19.77
N SER A 94 14.59 16.63 21.04
CA SER A 94 15.78 15.82 21.29
C SER A 94 15.72 14.53 20.47
N PRO A 95 16.86 14.03 19.98
CA PRO A 95 16.89 12.80 19.16
C PRO A 95 16.14 11.62 19.79
N LYS A 96 16.12 11.58 21.13
CA LYS A 96 15.39 10.54 21.88
C LYS A 96 13.88 10.59 21.67
N HIS A 97 13.29 11.77 21.55
CA HIS A 97 11.85 11.93 21.31
C HIS A 97 11.48 11.54 19.88
N GLU A 98 12.31 11.90 18.91
CA GLU A 98 12.12 11.51 17.51
C GLU A 98 12.16 9.98 17.36
N GLU A 99 13.17 9.33 17.95
CA GLU A 99 13.32 7.88 17.94
C GLU A 99 12.13 7.18 18.61
N ARG A 100 11.69 7.66 19.77
CA ARG A 100 10.55 7.07 20.48
C ARG A 100 9.26 7.15 19.66
N ASN A 101 9.01 8.27 19.02
CA ASN A 101 7.81 8.44 18.20
C ASN A 101 7.84 7.53 16.97
N TYR A 102 8.99 7.39 16.34
CA TYR A 102 9.19 6.48 15.23
C TYR A 102 9.00 5.02 15.65
N ASP A 103 9.68 4.58 16.70
CA ASP A 103 9.60 3.23 17.22
C ASP A 103 8.19 2.87 17.69
N LYS A 104 7.50 3.81 18.32
CA LYS A 104 6.11 3.64 18.74
C LYS A 104 5.20 3.44 17.54
N SER A 105 5.40 4.22 16.47
CA SER A 105 4.63 4.09 15.23
C SER A 105 4.87 2.75 14.54
N ILE A 106 6.11 2.27 14.52
CA ILE A 106 6.45 0.92 14.01
C ILE A 106 5.65 -0.14 14.76
N ARG A 107 5.63 -0.07 16.10
CA ARG A 107 4.92 -1.05 16.93
C ARG A 107 3.42 -1.05 16.65
N TRP A 108 2.80 0.10 16.48
CA TRP A 108 1.39 0.20 16.11
C TRP A 108 1.10 -0.49 14.78
N ILE A 109 1.92 -0.21 13.77
CA ILE A 109 1.75 -0.81 12.44
C ILE A 109 1.92 -2.33 12.52
N GLU A 110 2.94 -2.83 13.21
CA GLU A 110 3.18 -4.26 13.36
C GLU A 110 2.02 -4.99 14.07
N ARG A 111 1.37 -4.31 15.01
CA ARG A 111 0.19 -4.84 15.72
C ARG A 111 -1.10 -4.72 14.92
N GLY A 112 -1.10 -3.99 13.81
CA GLY A 112 -2.30 -3.74 13.02
C GLY A 112 -3.28 -2.76 13.66
N ILE A 113 -2.87 -2.02 14.69
CA ILE A 113 -3.68 -1.02 15.39
C ILE A 113 -3.07 0.35 15.11
N ILE A 114 -3.42 0.95 13.98
CA ILE A 114 -2.89 2.24 13.56
C ILE A 114 -3.81 3.34 14.09
N PRO A 115 -3.29 4.27 14.93
CA PRO A 115 -4.10 5.42 15.36
C PRO A 115 -4.56 6.27 14.19
N GLY A 116 -5.77 6.83 14.30
CA GLY A 116 -6.36 7.62 13.23
C GLY A 116 -5.48 8.78 12.78
N PHE A 117 -4.83 9.48 13.69
CA PHE A 117 -3.95 10.61 13.35
C PHE A 117 -2.74 10.16 12.51
N LEU A 118 -2.18 8.99 12.81
CA LEU A 118 -1.03 8.45 12.05
C LEU A 118 -1.47 8.00 10.66
N LEU A 119 -2.62 7.36 10.56
CA LEU A 119 -3.19 6.94 9.29
C LEU A 119 -3.46 8.15 8.38
N GLU A 120 -4.05 9.21 8.91
CA GLU A 120 -4.26 10.47 8.17
C GLU A 120 -2.95 11.09 7.69
N ASP A 121 -1.96 11.15 8.55
CA ASP A 121 -0.64 11.70 8.22
C ASP A 121 0.04 10.90 7.11
N MET A 122 0.01 9.58 7.20
CA MET A 122 0.53 8.71 6.15
C MET A 122 -0.22 8.89 4.83
N GLN A 123 -1.54 9.04 4.88
CA GLN A 123 -2.35 9.24 3.68
C GLN A 123 -2.02 10.58 3.01
N LYS A 124 -1.86 11.65 3.78
CA LYS A 124 -1.42 12.96 3.27
C LYS A 124 -0.04 12.86 2.65
N TYR A 125 0.87 12.16 3.29
CA TYR A 125 2.23 11.94 2.77
C TYR A 125 2.21 11.22 1.43
N ILE A 126 1.43 10.15 1.31
CA ILE A 126 1.27 9.38 0.07
C ILE A 126 0.71 10.28 -1.04
N ASN A 127 -0.33 11.05 -0.76
CA ASN A 127 -0.97 11.92 -1.75
C ASN A 127 -0.02 13.01 -2.22
N ASN A 128 0.72 13.65 -1.32
CA ASN A 128 1.70 14.68 -1.67
C ASN A 128 2.84 14.11 -2.52
N THR A 129 3.30 12.91 -2.21
CA THR A 129 4.34 12.23 -2.99
C THR A 129 3.86 11.89 -4.40
N LYS A 130 2.63 11.44 -4.55
CA LYS A 130 2.01 11.17 -5.86
C LYS A 130 1.89 12.44 -6.69
N GLU A 131 1.45 13.55 -6.10
CA GLU A 131 1.35 14.84 -6.77
C GLU A 131 2.71 15.32 -7.28
N LEU A 132 3.75 15.23 -6.47
CA LEU A 132 5.11 15.60 -6.85
C LEU A 132 5.64 14.75 -8.02
N LYS A 133 5.42 13.46 -8.00
CA LYS A 133 5.79 12.56 -9.09
C LYS A 133 5.06 12.91 -10.38
N ASN A 134 3.77 13.18 -10.31
CA ASN A 134 2.97 13.57 -11.46
C ASN A 134 3.44 14.91 -12.05
N LYS A 135 3.74 15.90 -11.22
CA LYS A 135 4.28 17.20 -11.67
C LYS A 135 5.64 17.05 -12.34
N ASN A 136 6.53 16.25 -11.76
CA ASN A 136 7.86 16.01 -12.33
C ASN A 136 7.76 15.28 -13.67
N HIS A 137 6.89 14.31 -13.79
CA HIS A 137 6.65 13.59 -15.04
C HIS A 137 6.11 14.53 -16.12
N TYR A 138 5.15 15.38 -15.78
CA TYR A 138 4.58 16.38 -16.68
C TYR A 138 5.64 17.39 -17.16
N GLN A 139 6.50 17.87 -16.28
CA GLN A 139 7.58 18.81 -16.63
C GLN A 139 8.60 18.18 -17.57
N ILE A 140 8.97 16.93 -17.37
CA ILE A 140 9.89 16.19 -18.23
C ILE A 140 9.31 16.04 -19.64
N GLU A 141 8.03 15.71 -19.77
CA GLU A 141 7.35 15.58 -21.06
C GLU A 141 7.27 16.92 -21.81
N ASN A 142 7.00 18.01 -21.10
CA ASN A 142 6.88 19.34 -21.70
C ASN A 142 8.23 19.95 -22.11
N ASN A 143 9.33 19.52 -21.56
CA ASN A 143 10.68 20.00 -21.87
C ASN A 143 11.35 19.26 -23.03
N ARG A 144 10.65 18.31 -23.62
CA ARG A 144 11.06 17.63 -24.85
C ARG A 144 10.48 18.34 -26.07
#